data_e371da2f1f7d6b137e599115d81e4a87
#
_entry.id   e371da2f1f7d6b137e599115d81e4a87
#
_cell.length_a   1.000
_cell.length_b   1.000
_cell.length_c   1.000
_cell.angle_alpha   90.00
_cell.angle_beta   90.00
_cell.angle_gamma   90.00
#
_symmetry.space_group_name_H-M   'P 1'
#
loop_
_entity.id
_entity.type
_entity.pdbx_description
1 polymer ?
#
loop_
_entity_poly.entity_id
_entity_poly.type
_entity_poly.pdbx_seq_one_letter_code
_entity_poly.pdbx_strand_id
1 'polypeptide(L)'
;MPARFRRTQKPATIAISSFAVVCALILSGCSTETVTVEGPTASSASPTAASTHNQLSSPSSTPYVSPAAAFETQEEDAEEQTHDTGISPEQEANPVTALPAANVSDAASALTTLQSLPVKGRAPKTGYSRDQFGHAWTDTDRNGCDTRNDILRRDLYEVTVKPGTRACTVLSGTLEDPYTGVSIHFRRGKDTSRAVQIDHVVALSDAWQTGAQELSKQQRIELANDPDNLLAVDGAANQQKSDADAATWLPANKAYRCIYVEKQVRIKAKYGLW
;
A
#
# COMPACT_ATOMS: atom_id res chain seq x y z
N MET A 1 12.30 -64.77 -26.63
CA MET A 1 12.99 -64.32 -25.41
C MET A 1 13.82 -63.09 -25.74
N PRO A 2 13.48 -61.85 -25.35
CA PRO A 2 14.35 -60.72 -25.49
C PRO A 2 14.99 -60.33 -24.16
N ALA A 3 16.28 -60.02 -24.21
CA ALA A 3 17.16 -59.71 -23.11
C ALA A 3 16.84 -58.36 -22.49
N ARG A 4 16.81 -58.30 -21.14
CA ARG A 4 16.67 -57.05 -20.34
C ARG A 4 18.03 -56.36 -20.21
N PHE A 5 18.15 -55.17 -20.76
CA PHE A 5 19.29 -54.26 -20.52
C PHE A 5 19.08 -53.55 -19.18
N ARG A 6 19.91 -53.84 -18.20
CA ARG A 6 20.01 -53.09 -16.95
C ARG A 6 20.90 -51.84 -17.16
N ARG A 7 20.34 -50.66 -17.05
CA ARG A 7 21.08 -49.39 -16.99
C ARG A 7 21.47 -49.13 -15.55
N THR A 8 22.76 -49.17 -15.29
CA THR A 8 23.37 -48.72 -14.01
C THR A 8 23.44 -47.22 -13.97
N GLN A 9 22.74 -46.57 -13.04
CA GLN A 9 22.90 -45.17 -12.74
C GLN A 9 24.09 -44.97 -11.78
N LYS A 10 25.01 -44.08 -12.15
CA LYS A 10 26.10 -43.59 -11.28
C LYS A 10 25.54 -42.53 -10.33
N PRO A 11 25.95 -42.48 -9.06
CA PRO A 11 25.55 -41.41 -8.18
C PRO A 11 26.34 -40.12 -8.50
N ALA A 12 25.60 -39.01 -8.63
CA ALA A 12 26.16 -37.68 -8.74
C ALA A 12 26.58 -37.18 -7.36
N THR A 13 27.87 -36.92 -7.21
CA THR A 13 28.45 -36.30 -6.02
C THR A 13 28.08 -34.83 -6.00
N ILE A 14 27.27 -34.40 -5.05
CA ILE A 14 26.97 -32.99 -4.80
C ILE A 14 28.13 -32.40 -3.98
N ALA A 15 28.90 -31.51 -4.62
CA ALA A 15 29.86 -30.68 -3.92
C ALA A 15 29.13 -29.56 -3.17
N ILE A 16 29.12 -29.65 -1.85
CA ILE A 16 28.65 -28.57 -0.97
C ILE A 16 29.77 -27.54 -0.90
N SER A 17 29.62 -26.44 -1.61
CA SER A 17 30.51 -25.29 -1.51
C SER A 17 30.00 -24.39 -0.39
N SER A 18 30.78 -24.36 0.71
CA SER A 18 30.58 -23.47 1.84
C SER A 18 30.83 -22.02 1.42
N PHE A 19 29.76 -21.21 1.34
CA PHE A 19 29.83 -19.76 1.42
C PHE A 19 28.96 -19.28 2.58
N ALA A 20 29.44 -19.57 3.77
CA ALA A 20 29.04 -18.83 4.96
C ALA A 20 30.21 -17.92 5.33
N VAL A 21 29.90 -16.69 5.76
CA VAL A 21 30.78 -15.59 6.18
C VAL A 21 30.91 -14.51 5.08
N VAL A 22 30.02 -13.54 5.13
CA VAL A 22 30.26 -12.08 5.23
C VAL A 22 28.90 -11.39 5.41
N CYS A 23 28.39 -11.36 6.62
CA CYS A 23 27.32 -10.44 7.02
C CYS A 23 27.37 -10.14 8.52
N ALA A 24 28.57 -9.81 8.98
CA ALA A 24 28.76 -9.31 10.36
C ALA A 24 29.93 -8.35 10.33
N LEU A 25 29.71 -7.08 10.05
CA LEU A 25 30.56 -5.94 10.39
C LEU A 25 30.02 -4.64 9.74
N ILE A 26 28.87 -4.15 10.18
CA ILE A 26 28.55 -2.71 10.17
C ILE A 26 27.67 -2.41 11.39
N LEU A 27 28.25 -2.56 12.57
CA LEU A 27 27.73 -2.01 13.81
C LEU A 27 28.94 -1.50 14.61
N SER A 28 29.48 -0.36 14.25
CA SER A 28 30.33 0.45 15.13
C SER A 28 30.63 1.77 14.42
N GLY A 29 30.20 2.87 14.99
CA GLY A 29 30.63 4.19 14.54
C GLY A 29 29.61 5.30 14.75
N CYS A 30 28.99 5.40 15.92
CA CYS A 30 28.50 6.70 16.40
C CYS A 30 29.59 7.30 17.28
N SER A 31 30.55 7.98 16.65
CA SER A 31 31.46 8.90 17.34
C SER A 31 30.83 10.28 17.27
N THR A 32 30.52 10.83 18.43
CA THR A 32 30.14 12.23 18.62
C THR A 32 31.39 13.10 18.48
N GLU A 33 31.56 13.73 17.34
CA GLU A 33 32.53 14.84 17.23
C GLU A 33 31.81 16.15 17.59
N THR A 34 32.19 16.72 18.71
CA THR A 34 31.86 18.08 19.12
C THR A 34 32.74 19.04 18.31
N VAL A 35 32.15 19.71 17.35
CA VAL A 35 32.78 20.84 16.64
C VAL A 35 32.60 22.10 17.49
N THR A 36 33.67 22.55 18.11
CA THR A 36 33.78 23.88 18.69
C THR A 36 33.98 24.90 17.56
N VAL A 37 33.01 25.79 17.37
CA VAL A 37 33.11 26.91 16.44
C VAL A 37 33.64 28.10 17.24
N GLU A 38 34.90 28.49 16.99
CA GLU A 38 35.43 29.77 17.38
C GLU A 38 34.90 30.86 16.46
N GLY A 39 34.21 31.86 17.01
CA GLY A 39 33.76 33.04 16.29
C GLY A 39 34.84 34.10 16.22
N PRO A 40 34.97 34.87 15.14
CA PRO A 40 35.78 36.07 15.12
C PRO A 40 35.01 37.27 15.65
N THR A 41 35.72 38.02 16.46
CA THR A 41 35.40 39.25 17.17
C THR A 41 34.97 40.40 16.26
N ALA A 42 34.12 41.25 16.84
CA ALA A 42 33.55 42.46 16.32
C ALA A 42 34.57 43.53 15.88
N SER A 43 34.20 44.30 14.87
CA SER A 43 34.65 45.66 14.73
C SER A 43 33.47 46.56 14.36
N SER A 44 33.28 47.54 15.22
CA SER A 44 32.28 48.59 15.16
C SER A 44 32.63 49.67 14.12
N ALA A 45 31.66 50.10 13.35
CA ALA A 45 31.60 51.47 12.83
C ALA A 45 30.15 51.86 12.50
N SER A 46 29.59 52.79 13.25
CA SER A 46 28.48 53.62 12.80
C SER A 46 28.98 54.72 11.87
N PRO A 47 28.14 55.18 10.92
CA PRO A 47 27.65 56.54 11.03
C PRO A 47 26.17 56.77 10.71
N THR A 48 25.64 57.67 11.40
CA THR A 48 24.50 58.55 11.42
C THR A 48 23.86 58.94 10.09
N ALA A 49 22.50 59.00 10.17
CA ALA A 49 21.54 59.94 9.58
C ALA A 49 21.19 59.85 8.08
N ALA A 50 19.92 59.55 7.79
CA ALA A 50 18.95 60.59 7.35
C ALA A 50 17.56 59.95 7.15
N SER A 51 16.60 60.62 7.75
CA SER A 51 15.14 60.41 7.66
C SER A 51 14.62 60.67 6.26
N THR A 52 13.78 59.77 5.74
CA THR A 52 12.65 60.16 4.87
C THR A 52 11.53 59.15 5.00
N HIS A 53 10.40 59.66 5.46
CA HIS A 53 9.11 58.96 5.48
C HIS A 53 8.71 58.53 4.07
N ASN A 54 8.39 57.28 3.92
CA ASN A 54 7.43 56.88 2.91
C ASN A 54 6.57 55.75 3.49
N GLN A 55 5.34 56.09 3.83
CA GLN A 55 4.29 55.15 4.17
C GLN A 55 3.93 54.37 2.90
N LEU A 56 4.20 53.07 2.88
CA LEU A 56 3.55 52.18 1.98
C LEU A 56 2.88 51.07 2.81
N SER A 57 1.59 50.99 2.59
CA SER A 57 0.60 50.12 3.19
C SER A 57 1.07 48.67 3.22
N SER A 58 0.99 48.03 4.39
CA SER A 58 1.13 46.62 4.57
C SER A 58 0.00 45.88 3.81
N PRO A 59 0.29 44.85 3.01
CA PRO A 59 -0.76 43.95 2.55
C PRO A 59 -1.19 43.08 3.73
N SER A 60 -2.48 43.13 4.01
CA SER A 60 -3.21 42.26 4.93
C SER A 60 -2.87 40.79 4.65
N SER A 61 -2.25 40.14 5.62
CA SER A 61 -2.07 38.70 5.62
C SER A 61 -3.45 38.03 5.82
N THR A 62 -4.10 37.66 4.74
CA THR A 62 -5.17 36.69 4.80
C THR A 62 -4.59 35.35 5.24
N PRO A 63 -5.17 34.64 6.23
CA PRO A 63 -4.73 33.30 6.58
C PRO A 63 -4.97 32.38 5.37
N TYR A 64 -3.92 31.71 4.92
CA TYR A 64 -3.99 30.64 3.96
C TYR A 64 -4.83 29.51 4.60
N VAL A 65 -6.08 29.41 4.22
CA VAL A 65 -6.92 28.25 4.48
C VAL A 65 -6.46 27.19 3.48
N SER A 66 -5.70 26.23 3.97
CA SER A 66 -5.42 25.00 3.23
C SER A 66 -6.76 24.40 2.78
N PRO A 67 -6.97 24.14 1.48
CA PRO A 67 -8.18 23.43 1.08
C PRO A 67 -8.11 22.05 1.74
N ALA A 68 -9.00 21.84 2.73
CA ALA A 68 -9.30 20.53 3.24
C ALA A 68 -9.58 19.65 2.03
N ALA A 69 -8.80 18.58 1.88
CA ALA A 69 -9.05 17.58 0.86
C ALA A 69 -10.52 17.19 0.98
N ALA A 70 -11.28 17.43 -0.09
CA ALA A 70 -12.67 17.05 -0.15
C ALA A 70 -12.73 15.54 0.12
N PHE A 71 -13.35 15.20 1.22
CA PHE A 71 -13.59 13.84 1.65
C PHE A 71 -14.67 13.29 0.71
N GLU A 72 -14.26 12.66 -0.38
CA GLU A 72 -15.20 11.91 -1.22
C GLU A 72 -15.61 10.67 -0.42
N THR A 73 -16.73 10.81 0.28
CA THR A 73 -17.46 9.69 0.85
C THR A 73 -17.83 8.76 -0.29
N GLN A 74 -17.30 7.55 -0.25
CA GLN A 74 -17.81 6.48 -1.10
C GLN A 74 -19.28 6.27 -0.70
N GLU A 75 -20.19 6.60 -1.62
CA GLU A 75 -21.60 6.24 -1.48
C GLU A 75 -21.67 4.70 -1.49
N GLU A 76 -21.83 4.14 -0.31
CA GLU A 76 -22.19 2.73 -0.14
C GLU A 76 -23.73 2.70 -0.21
N ASP A 77 -24.26 2.00 -1.21
CA ASP A 77 -25.70 1.77 -1.38
C ASP A 77 -26.29 1.21 -0.09
N ALA A 78 -27.12 2.03 0.56
CA ALA A 78 -27.87 1.66 1.76
C ALA A 78 -29.15 0.92 1.33
N GLU A 79 -29.08 -0.41 1.23
CA GLU A 79 -30.30 -1.21 1.21
C GLU A 79 -30.78 -1.48 2.63
N GLU A 80 -32.02 -1.06 2.87
CA GLU A 80 -32.80 -1.25 4.09
C GLU A 80 -32.96 -2.75 4.42
N GLN A 81 -32.52 -3.18 5.62
CA GLN A 81 -32.64 -4.56 6.06
C GLN A 81 -33.69 -4.71 7.15
N THR A 82 -34.76 -5.43 6.83
CA THR A 82 -35.70 -5.98 7.78
C THR A 82 -35.06 -7.16 8.56
N HIS A 83 -35.26 -7.16 9.85
CA HIS A 83 -34.80 -8.17 10.82
C HIS A 83 -35.46 -9.53 10.51
N ASP A 84 -34.66 -10.58 10.40
CA ASP A 84 -35.09 -11.94 10.71
C ASP A 84 -33.98 -12.70 11.43
N THR A 85 -34.34 -13.29 12.57
CA THR A 85 -33.49 -14.08 13.47
C THR A 85 -33.56 -15.54 13.04
N GLY A 86 -32.48 -16.04 12.43
CA GLY A 86 -32.32 -17.46 12.11
C GLY A 86 -30.94 -17.98 12.47
N ILE A 87 -30.84 -18.75 13.55
CA ILE A 87 -29.64 -19.47 14.00
C ILE A 87 -29.47 -20.71 13.14
N SER A 88 -28.28 -20.96 12.57
CA SER A 88 -27.83 -22.29 12.15
C SER A 88 -26.40 -22.31 11.60
N PRO A 89 -25.78 -23.49 11.34
CA PRO A 89 -24.79 -24.10 12.22
C PRO A 89 -23.36 -24.01 11.68
N GLU A 90 -22.42 -24.35 12.55
CA GLU A 90 -21.00 -24.71 12.37
C GLU A 90 -20.42 -24.64 10.95
N GLN A 91 -19.55 -23.67 10.73
CA GLN A 91 -18.57 -23.68 9.67
C GLN A 91 -17.18 -23.93 10.27
N GLU A 92 -16.52 -24.96 9.74
CA GLU A 92 -15.17 -25.35 10.11
C GLU A 92 -14.22 -24.15 10.00
N ALA A 93 -13.46 -23.89 11.09
CA ALA A 93 -12.47 -22.85 11.16
C ALA A 93 -11.34 -23.14 10.18
N ASN A 94 -11.15 -22.27 9.19
CA ASN A 94 -9.94 -22.28 8.37
C ASN A 94 -8.72 -21.99 9.26
N PRO A 95 -7.61 -22.74 9.09
CA PRO A 95 -6.41 -22.49 9.88
C PRO A 95 -5.87 -21.07 9.63
N VAL A 96 -5.58 -20.38 10.72
CA VAL A 96 -4.93 -19.06 10.72
C VAL A 96 -3.64 -19.14 9.91
N THR A 97 -3.67 -18.60 8.71
CA THR A 97 -2.46 -18.46 7.89
C THR A 97 -1.72 -17.22 8.36
N ALA A 98 -0.63 -17.41 9.09
CA ALA A 98 0.27 -16.31 9.47
C ALA A 98 0.69 -15.53 8.22
N LEU A 99 0.81 -14.18 8.35
CA LEU A 99 1.34 -13.34 7.29
C LEU A 99 2.62 -13.95 6.72
N PRO A 100 2.75 -14.10 5.39
CA PRO A 100 3.94 -14.70 4.80
C PRO A 100 5.16 -13.88 5.17
N ALA A 101 6.15 -14.52 5.78
CA ALA A 101 7.44 -13.90 5.99
C ALA A 101 8.05 -13.57 4.63
N ALA A 102 8.54 -12.32 4.46
CA ALA A 102 9.24 -11.93 3.24
C ALA A 102 10.47 -12.82 3.06
N ASN A 103 10.51 -13.57 1.96
CA ASN A 103 11.63 -14.43 1.64
C ASN A 103 12.80 -13.62 1.09
N VAL A 104 14.03 -14.01 1.39
CA VAL A 104 15.24 -13.35 0.85
C VAL A 104 15.26 -13.39 -0.68
N SER A 105 14.72 -14.45 -1.31
CA SER A 105 14.56 -14.56 -2.76
C SER A 105 13.60 -13.50 -3.33
N ASP A 106 12.54 -13.19 -2.61
CA ASP A 106 11.54 -12.21 -3.03
C ASP A 106 12.12 -10.79 -2.96
N ALA A 107 12.88 -10.48 -1.92
CA ALA A 107 13.59 -9.21 -1.79
C ALA A 107 14.63 -8.98 -2.90
N ALA A 108 15.40 -10.01 -3.28
CA ALA A 108 16.37 -9.92 -4.38
C ALA A 108 15.68 -9.70 -5.74
N SER A 109 14.56 -10.40 -5.97
CA SER A 109 13.73 -10.22 -7.16
C SER A 109 13.13 -8.82 -7.21
N ALA A 110 12.60 -8.32 -6.08
CA ALA A 110 12.05 -6.97 -5.98
C ALA A 110 13.11 -5.90 -6.25
N LEU A 111 14.33 -6.07 -5.74
CA LEU A 111 15.44 -5.15 -6.00
C LEU A 111 15.82 -5.12 -7.49
N THR A 112 15.90 -6.28 -8.13
CA THR A 112 16.17 -6.37 -9.57
C THR A 112 15.07 -5.68 -10.38
N THR A 113 13.80 -5.89 -10.00
CA THR A 113 12.65 -5.23 -10.62
C THR A 113 12.70 -3.72 -10.40
N LEU A 114 12.99 -3.25 -9.18
CA LEU A 114 13.13 -1.83 -8.86
C LEU A 114 14.20 -1.15 -9.73
N GLN A 115 15.34 -1.80 -9.94
CA GLN A 115 16.40 -1.27 -10.79
C GLN A 115 16.01 -1.15 -12.28
N SER A 116 14.99 -1.88 -12.72
CA SER A 116 14.47 -1.81 -14.08
C SER A 116 13.40 -0.73 -14.27
N LEU A 117 12.83 -0.18 -13.18
CA LEU A 117 11.82 0.85 -13.28
C LEU A 117 12.42 2.18 -13.79
N PRO A 118 11.71 2.91 -14.66
CA PRO A 118 12.15 4.23 -15.08
C PRO A 118 12.18 5.20 -13.89
N VAL A 119 13.24 5.98 -13.75
CA VAL A 119 13.34 7.05 -12.76
C VAL A 119 12.88 8.35 -13.42
N LYS A 120 11.69 8.82 -13.02
CA LYS A 120 11.09 10.07 -13.53
C LYS A 120 10.46 10.85 -12.38
N GLY A 121 10.30 12.17 -12.58
CA GLY A 121 9.52 13.01 -11.68
C GLY A 121 8.02 12.73 -11.81
N ARG A 122 7.23 13.11 -10.81
CA ARG A 122 5.77 13.01 -10.86
C ARG A 122 5.21 13.90 -11.97
N ALA A 123 4.34 13.36 -12.81
CA ALA A 123 3.56 14.11 -13.76
C ALA A 123 2.47 14.94 -13.05
N PRO A 124 1.95 16.01 -13.69
CA PRO A 124 0.85 16.79 -13.13
C PRO A 124 -0.38 15.93 -12.81
N LYS A 125 -1.06 16.24 -11.70
CA LYS A 125 -2.30 15.60 -11.30
C LYS A 125 -3.51 16.03 -12.14
N THR A 126 -3.34 16.97 -13.06
CA THR A 126 -4.37 17.50 -13.94
C THR A 126 -5.14 16.39 -14.66
N GLY A 127 -6.45 16.44 -14.64
CA GLY A 127 -7.32 15.43 -15.25
C GLY A 127 -7.51 14.15 -14.41
N TYR A 128 -6.90 14.05 -13.24
CA TYR A 128 -7.19 12.95 -12.33
C TYR A 128 -8.61 13.04 -11.78
N SER A 129 -9.31 11.94 -11.88
CA SER A 129 -10.50 11.63 -11.09
C SER A 129 -10.58 10.10 -10.91
N ARG A 130 -11.28 9.62 -9.91
CA ARG A 130 -11.47 8.16 -9.72
C ARG A 130 -12.18 7.52 -10.92
N ASP A 131 -13.08 8.24 -11.59
CA ASP A 131 -13.81 7.77 -12.78
C ASP A 131 -12.89 7.42 -13.96
N GLN A 132 -11.67 7.97 -14.00
CA GLN A 132 -10.67 7.57 -14.98
C GLN A 132 -10.27 6.09 -14.87
N PHE A 133 -10.50 5.49 -13.69
CA PHE A 133 -10.22 4.09 -13.39
C PHE A 133 -11.48 3.20 -13.47
N GLY A 134 -12.57 3.73 -14.01
CA GLY A 134 -13.82 3.01 -14.22
C GLY A 134 -14.73 3.01 -12.99
N HIS A 135 -15.74 2.13 -13.03
CA HIS A 135 -16.66 1.96 -11.91
C HIS A 135 -15.95 1.31 -10.72
N ALA A 136 -16.28 1.77 -9.51
CA ALA A 136 -15.70 1.20 -8.30
C ALA A 136 -16.00 -0.31 -8.20
N TRP A 137 -14.99 -1.08 -7.79
CA TRP A 137 -15.11 -2.52 -7.49
C TRP A 137 -15.64 -3.38 -8.64
N THR A 138 -15.29 -3.02 -9.89
CA THR A 138 -15.67 -3.79 -11.07
C THR A 138 -15.24 -5.25 -10.94
N ASP A 139 -16.17 -6.18 -11.14
CA ASP A 139 -15.90 -7.63 -11.26
C ASP A 139 -15.06 -7.88 -12.52
N THR A 140 -13.74 -7.87 -12.39
CA THR A 140 -12.81 -8.01 -13.52
C THR A 140 -12.51 -9.48 -13.85
N ASP A 141 -12.62 -10.38 -12.88
CA ASP A 141 -12.40 -11.82 -13.06
C ASP A 141 -13.69 -12.58 -13.43
N ARG A 142 -14.85 -11.87 -13.39
CA ARG A 142 -16.18 -12.40 -13.75
C ARG A 142 -16.63 -13.57 -12.89
N ASN A 143 -16.25 -13.56 -11.62
CA ASN A 143 -16.69 -14.59 -10.68
C ASN A 143 -18.11 -14.32 -10.14
N GLY A 144 -18.68 -13.16 -10.44
CA GLY A 144 -20.02 -12.73 -10.06
C GLY A 144 -20.07 -11.99 -8.73
N CYS A 145 -18.89 -11.72 -8.11
CA CYS A 145 -18.73 -10.86 -6.94
C CYS A 145 -18.05 -9.55 -7.35
N ASP A 146 -18.27 -8.48 -6.61
CA ASP A 146 -17.48 -7.27 -6.77
C ASP A 146 -16.08 -7.46 -6.14
N THR A 147 -15.09 -6.77 -6.70
CA THR A 147 -13.69 -6.89 -6.27
C THR A 147 -13.51 -6.56 -4.78
N ARG A 148 -14.28 -5.62 -4.19
CA ARG A 148 -14.21 -5.31 -2.76
C ARG A 148 -14.52 -6.55 -1.90
N ASN A 149 -15.59 -7.26 -2.24
CA ASN A 149 -15.98 -8.46 -1.51
C ASN A 149 -14.98 -9.60 -1.69
N ASP A 150 -14.36 -9.72 -2.87
CA ASP A 150 -13.30 -10.72 -3.09
C ASP A 150 -12.08 -10.45 -2.20
N ILE A 151 -11.65 -9.19 -2.09
CA ILE A 151 -10.56 -8.82 -1.21
C ILE A 151 -10.92 -9.03 0.26
N LEU A 152 -12.12 -8.65 0.71
CA LEU A 152 -12.57 -8.92 2.06
C LEU A 152 -12.58 -10.42 2.36
N ARG A 153 -13.04 -11.27 1.44
CA ARG A 153 -13.01 -12.74 1.61
C ARG A 153 -11.61 -13.31 1.64
N ARG A 154 -10.67 -12.72 0.90
CA ARG A 154 -9.27 -13.15 0.88
C ARG A 154 -8.54 -12.80 2.17
N ASP A 155 -8.78 -11.59 2.69
CA ASP A 155 -7.95 -10.99 3.74
C ASP A 155 -8.52 -11.14 5.15
N LEU A 156 -9.83 -11.45 5.28
CA LEU A 156 -10.47 -11.65 6.58
C LEU A 156 -10.51 -13.13 6.97
N TYR A 157 -10.42 -13.38 8.26
CA TYR A 157 -10.70 -14.68 8.90
C TYR A 157 -12.13 -14.73 9.43
N GLU A 158 -12.65 -15.93 9.66
CA GLU A 158 -13.98 -16.14 10.25
C GLU A 158 -15.07 -15.36 9.52
N VAL A 159 -15.00 -15.38 8.19
CA VAL A 159 -15.89 -14.60 7.34
C VAL A 159 -17.31 -15.11 7.40
N THR A 160 -18.27 -14.21 7.68
CA THR A 160 -19.69 -14.50 7.45
C THR A 160 -20.16 -13.80 6.18
N VAL A 161 -21.06 -14.45 5.45
CA VAL A 161 -21.57 -13.93 4.18
C VAL A 161 -23.10 -13.84 4.18
N LYS A 162 -23.65 -12.92 3.39
CA LYS A 162 -25.10 -12.76 3.26
C LYS A 162 -25.69 -13.98 2.51
N PRO A 163 -26.69 -14.67 3.07
CA PRO A 163 -27.39 -15.74 2.38
C PRO A 163 -28.00 -15.27 1.06
N GLY A 164 -28.00 -16.15 0.05
CA GLY A 164 -28.59 -15.86 -1.27
C GLY A 164 -27.74 -15.01 -2.21
N THR A 165 -26.55 -14.56 -1.78
CA THR A 165 -25.63 -13.75 -2.61
C THR A 165 -24.53 -14.57 -3.28
N ARG A 166 -24.67 -15.89 -3.41
CA ARG A 166 -23.61 -16.81 -3.87
C ARG A 166 -22.32 -16.70 -3.05
N ALA A 167 -22.44 -16.38 -1.75
CA ALA A 167 -21.36 -16.08 -0.85
C ALA A 167 -20.49 -14.84 -1.26
N CYS A 168 -21.00 -13.95 -2.10
CA CYS A 168 -20.28 -12.76 -2.51
C CYS A 168 -20.24 -11.70 -1.42
N THR A 169 -21.38 -11.38 -0.78
CA THR A 169 -21.44 -10.26 0.16
C THR A 169 -20.90 -10.66 1.52
N VAL A 170 -19.75 -10.13 1.89
CA VAL A 170 -19.15 -10.31 3.23
C VAL A 170 -19.88 -9.43 4.23
N LEU A 171 -20.39 -10.01 5.32
CA LEU A 171 -21.07 -9.32 6.41
C LEU A 171 -20.14 -9.00 7.58
N SER A 172 -19.28 -9.94 7.95
CA SER A 172 -18.33 -9.76 9.06
C SER A 172 -17.11 -10.67 8.88
N GLY A 173 -16.08 -10.41 9.66
CA GLY A 173 -14.86 -11.20 9.76
C GLY A 173 -13.84 -10.47 10.62
N THR A 174 -12.66 -11.06 10.79
CA THR A 174 -11.56 -10.49 11.55
C THR A 174 -10.37 -10.26 10.62
N LEU A 175 -9.85 -9.04 10.61
CA LEU A 175 -8.65 -8.66 9.87
C LEU A 175 -7.45 -8.65 10.83
N GLU A 176 -6.40 -9.39 10.51
CA GLU A 176 -5.06 -9.13 11.05
C GLU A 176 -4.42 -8.04 10.20
N ASP A 177 -4.57 -6.79 10.64
CA ASP A 177 -4.22 -5.64 9.79
C ASP A 177 -2.71 -5.58 9.49
N PRO A 178 -2.31 -5.63 8.23
CA PRO A 178 -0.90 -5.59 7.85
C PRO A 178 -0.26 -4.22 8.14
N TYR A 179 -1.02 -3.12 8.13
CA TYR A 179 -0.46 -1.78 8.30
C TYR A 179 -0.15 -1.42 9.74
N THR A 180 -0.97 -1.84 10.68
CA THR A 180 -0.81 -1.55 12.11
C THR A 180 -0.31 -2.76 12.91
N GLY A 181 -0.57 -3.98 12.44
CA GLY A 181 -0.32 -5.23 13.16
C GLY A 181 -1.38 -5.51 14.23
N VAL A 182 -2.54 -4.84 14.15
CA VAL A 182 -3.65 -5.00 15.11
C VAL A 182 -4.76 -5.84 14.50
N SER A 183 -5.40 -6.66 15.32
CA SER A 183 -6.59 -7.42 14.91
C SER A 183 -7.83 -6.51 14.95
N ILE A 184 -8.61 -6.47 13.86
CA ILE A 184 -9.77 -5.60 13.69
C ILE A 184 -10.99 -6.44 13.30
N HIS A 185 -12.07 -6.31 14.07
CA HIS A 185 -13.35 -6.91 13.72
C HIS A 185 -14.07 -6.06 12.67
N PHE A 186 -14.17 -6.61 11.46
CA PHE A 186 -14.98 -6.03 10.40
C PHE A 186 -16.45 -6.41 10.59
N ARG A 187 -17.32 -5.42 10.47
CA ARG A 187 -18.76 -5.61 10.33
C ARG A 187 -19.28 -4.66 9.27
N ARG A 188 -20.00 -5.22 8.27
CA ARG A 188 -20.62 -4.40 7.22
C ARG A 188 -21.70 -3.50 7.84
N GLY A 189 -21.71 -2.24 7.45
CA GLY A 189 -22.69 -1.25 7.91
C GLY A 189 -22.23 0.17 7.61
N LYS A 190 -23.15 1.11 7.59
CA LYS A 190 -22.90 2.51 7.23
C LYS A 190 -21.75 3.14 8.02
N ASP A 191 -21.67 2.85 9.32
CA ASP A 191 -20.66 3.46 10.20
C ASP A 191 -19.50 2.52 10.53
N THR A 192 -19.73 1.21 10.45
CA THR A 192 -18.76 0.18 10.85
C THR A 192 -17.83 -0.27 9.74
N SER A 193 -18.24 -0.20 8.46
CA SER A 193 -17.41 -0.55 7.31
C SER A 193 -16.14 0.29 7.20
N ARG A 194 -16.11 1.47 7.83
CA ARG A 194 -14.94 2.37 7.82
C ARG A 194 -13.75 1.85 8.63
N ALA A 195 -13.97 0.91 9.56
CA ALA A 195 -12.89 0.31 10.34
C ALA A 195 -11.92 -0.48 9.45
N VAL A 196 -12.43 -1.15 8.41
CA VAL A 196 -11.63 -1.89 7.43
C VAL A 196 -11.95 -1.34 6.03
N GLN A 197 -10.92 -0.81 5.38
CA GLN A 197 -11.01 -0.29 4.01
C GLN A 197 -10.19 -1.17 3.06
N ILE A 198 -10.51 -1.12 1.78
CA ILE A 198 -9.65 -1.71 0.75
C ILE A 198 -8.75 -0.60 0.20
N ASP A 199 -7.46 -0.74 0.47
CA ASP A 199 -6.45 0.17 -0.04
C ASP A 199 -5.95 -0.27 -1.41
N HIS A 200 -5.62 0.70 -2.26
CA HIS A 200 -4.76 0.50 -3.41
C HIS A 200 -3.31 0.71 -2.96
N VAL A 201 -2.51 -0.35 -2.87
CA VAL A 201 -1.11 -0.30 -2.40
C VAL A 201 -0.30 0.73 -3.18
N VAL A 202 -0.46 0.78 -4.52
CA VAL A 202 -0.12 1.94 -5.34
C VAL A 202 -1.39 2.75 -5.52
N ALA A 203 -1.52 3.85 -4.79
CA ALA A 203 -2.72 4.67 -4.78
C ALA A 203 -3.06 5.17 -6.19
N LEU A 204 -4.34 5.24 -6.55
CA LEU A 204 -4.76 5.62 -7.92
C LEU A 204 -4.26 7.02 -8.32
N SER A 205 -4.19 7.96 -7.37
CA SER A 205 -3.65 9.29 -7.60
C SER A 205 -2.12 9.27 -7.77
N ASP A 206 -1.39 8.40 -7.06
CA ASP A 206 0.04 8.18 -7.27
C ASP A 206 0.27 7.52 -8.65
N ALA A 207 -0.48 6.46 -8.95
CA ALA A 207 -0.42 5.79 -10.25
C ALA A 207 -0.65 6.77 -11.41
N TRP A 208 -1.64 7.68 -11.29
CA TRP A 208 -1.90 8.71 -12.30
C TRP A 208 -0.67 9.56 -12.56
N GLN A 209 -0.03 10.05 -11.49
CA GLN A 209 1.15 10.91 -11.55
C GLN A 209 2.44 10.17 -11.91
N THR A 210 2.41 8.85 -11.92
CA THR A 210 3.57 8.00 -12.22
C THR A 210 3.35 7.11 -13.46
N GLY A 211 2.44 7.49 -14.36
CA GLY A 211 2.30 6.88 -15.68
C GLY A 211 0.90 6.39 -16.05
N ALA A 212 -0.02 6.19 -15.09
CA ALA A 212 -1.34 5.65 -15.41
C ALA A 212 -2.20 6.57 -16.30
N GLN A 213 -1.90 7.86 -16.40
CA GLN A 213 -2.53 8.74 -17.36
C GLN A 213 -2.24 8.36 -18.83
N GLU A 214 -1.15 7.64 -19.08
CA GLU A 214 -0.75 7.14 -20.41
C GLU A 214 -1.39 5.78 -20.74
N LEU A 215 -1.96 5.10 -19.74
CA LEU A 215 -2.64 3.82 -19.91
C LEU A 215 -4.00 4.01 -20.61
N SER A 216 -4.42 2.98 -21.34
CA SER A 216 -5.80 2.89 -21.82
C SER A 216 -6.78 2.84 -20.66
N LYS A 217 -8.07 3.22 -20.91
CA LYS A 217 -9.11 3.11 -19.89
C LYS A 217 -9.23 1.69 -19.33
N GLN A 218 -9.12 0.68 -20.19
CA GLN A 218 -9.20 -0.71 -19.77
C GLN A 218 -8.06 -1.10 -18.83
N GLN A 219 -6.82 -0.71 -19.12
CA GLN A 219 -5.68 -0.96 -18.25
C GLN A 219 -5.80 -0.23 -16.90
N ARG A 220 -6.39 0.98 -16.88
CA ARG A 220 -6.69 1.67 -15.61
C ARG A 220 -7.75 0.96 -14.78
N ILE A 221 -8.79 0.40 -15.41
CA ILE A 221 -9.79 -0.43 -14.72
C ILE A 221 -9.11 -1.69 -14.13
N GLU A 222 -8.25 -2.33 -14.89
CA GLU A 222 -7.50 -3.51 -14.42
C GLU A 222 -6.59 -3.17 -13.25
N LEU A 223 -5.84 -2.06 -13.31
CA LEU A 223 -4.99 -1.59 -12.21
C LEU A 223 -5.80 -1.31 -10.92
N ALA A 224 -6.98 -0.68 -11.07
CA ALA A 224 -7.84 -0.35 -9.94
C ALA A 224 -8.50 -1.55 -9.28
N ASN A 225 -8.66 -2.65 -10.01
CA ASN A 225 -9.30 -3.88 -9.54
C ASN A 225 -8.33 -5.06 -9.48
N ASP A 226 -7.02 -4.79 -9.58
CA ASP A 226 -5.99 -5.82 -9.49
C ASP A 226 -5.87 -6.34 -8.05
N PRO A 227 -6.13 -7.62 -7.78
CA PRO A 227 -6.00 -8.18 -6.44
C PRO A 227 -4.61 -8.00 -5.82
N ASP A 228 -3.55 -7.93 -6.63
CA ASP A 228 -2.19 -7.68 -6.15
C ASP A 228 -1.99 -6.23 -5.66
N ASN A 229 -2.75 -5.27 -6.23
CA ASN A 229 -2.75 -3.88 -5.82
C ASN A 229 -3.74 -3.58 -4.68
N LEU A 230 -4.63 -4.50 -4.35
CA LEU A 230 -5.68 -4.30 -3.37
C LEU A 230 -5.38 -5.04 -2.06
N LEU A 231 -5.68 -4.40 -0.93
CA LEU A 231 -5.41 -4.94 0.40
C LEU A 231 -6.44 -4.42 1.40
N ALA A 232 -7.04 -5.33 2.19
CA ALA A 232 -7.85 -4.93 3.33
C ALA A 232 -6.94 -4.42 4.45
N VAL A 233 -7.22 -3.22 4.97
CA VAL A 233 -6.37 -2.54 5.93
C VAL A 233 -7.18 -1.71 6.93
N ASP A 234 -6.53 -1.28 8.03
CA ASP A 234 -7.09 -0.30 8.96
C ASP A 234 -7.46 1.00 8.25
N GLY A 235 -8.70 1.45 8.46
CA GLY A 235 -9.23 2.63 7.77
C GLY A 235 -8.50 3.91 8.13
N ALA A 236 -8.02 4.06 9.36
CA ALA A 236 -7.28 5.25 9.79
C ALA A 236 -5.88 5.27 9.18
N ALA A 237 -5.19 4.13 9.16
CA ALA A 237 -3.89 4.00 8.50
C ALA A 237 -3.99 4.24 6.99
N ASN A 238 -5.07 3.76 6.34
CA ASN A 238 -5.33 4.04 4.93
C ASN A 238 -5.54 5.53 4.65
N GLN A 239 -6.32 6.21 5.49
CA GLN A 239 -6.52 7.65 5.37
C GLN A 239 -5.20 8.43 5.58
N GLN A 240 -4.38 8.00 6.53
CA GLN A 240 -3.06 8.59 6.75
C GLN A 240 -2.13 8.39 5.55
N LYS A 241 -2.14 7.21 4.93
CA LYS A 241 -1.40 6.91 3.72
C LYS A 241 -1.82 7.81 2.56
N SER A 242 -3.13 8.00 2.34
CA SER A 242 -3.67 8.80 1.24
C SER A 242 -3.08 8.38 -0.12
N ASP A 243 -2.50 9.32 -0.88
CA ASP A 243 -1.83 9.04 -2.16
C ASP A 243 -0.30 9.01 -2.04
N ALA A 244 0.22 8.73 -0.84
CA ALA A 244 1.65 8.61 -0.59
C ALA A 244 2.23 7.31 -1.20
N ASP A 245 3.48 7.43 -1.64
CA ASP A 245 4.34 6.30 -2.00
C ASP A 245 5.19 5.83 -0.80
N ALA A 246 6.03 4.81 -1.01
CA ALA A 246 6.90 4.27 0.03
C ALA A 246 8.01 5.23 0.49
N ALA A 247 8.29 6.30 -0.25
CA ALA A 247 9.26 7.31 0.16
C ALA A 247 8.70 8.27 1.21
N THR A 248 7.38 8.43 1.24
CA THR A 248 6.71 9.42 2.10
C THR A 248 5.85 8.80 3.18
N TRP A 249 5.42 7.56 3.01
CA TRP A 249 4.66 6.81 4.01
C TRP A 249 5.04 5.33 4.03
N LEU A 250 5.14 4.76 5.22
CA LEU A 250 5.36 3.33 5.45
C LEU A 250 4.44 2.84 6.57
N PRO A 251 3.96 1.57 6.50
CA PRO A 251 3.19 0.96 7.58
C PRO A 251 3.86 1.11 8.94
N ALA A 252 3.05 1.38 9.99
CA ALA A 252 3.52 1.38 11.37
C ALA A 252 4.08 0.00 11.76
N ASN A 253 3.45 -1.07 11.28
CA ASN A 253 3.93 -2.44 11.38
C ASN A 253 5.23 -2.63 10.59
N LYS A 254 6.35 -2.56 11.29
CA LYS A 254 7.69 -2.67 10.67
C LYS A 254 7.92 -4.02 9.98
N ALA A 255 7.30 -5.10 10.46
CA ALA A 255 7.44 -6.42 9.87
C ALA A 255 6.84 -6.50 8.46
N TYR A 256 5.85 -5.66 8.16
CA TYR A 256 5.18 -5.64 6.84
C TYR A 256 5.85 -4.70 5.83
N ARG A 257 6.75 -3.81 6.23
CA ARG A 257 7.32 -2.78 5.34
C ARG A 257 8.00 -3.32 4.10
N CYS A 258 8.77 -4.40 4.22
CA CYS A 258 9.42 -5.02 3.06
C CYS A 258 8.39 -5.54 2.06
N ILE A 259 7.36 -6.25 2.55
CA ILE A 259 6.27 -6.77 1.72
C ILE A 259 5.49 -5.62 1.04
N TYR A 260 5.24 -4.55 1.77
CA TYR A 260 4.58 -3.35 1.23
C TYR A 260 5.35 -2.72 0.07
N VAL A 261 6.66 -2.50 0.26
CA VAL A 261 7.53 -1.94 -0.79
C VAL A 261 7.64 -2.88 -2.00
N GLU A 262 7.79 -4.18 -1.75
CA GLU A 262 7.82 -5.19 -2.81
C GLU A 262 6.53 -5.19 -3.64
N LYS A 263 5.37 -5.10 -2.99
CA LYS A 263 4.08 -4.98 -3.69
C LYS A 263 4.04 -3.73 -4.57
N GLN A 264 4.45 -2.57 -4.06
CA GLN A 264 4.51 -1.33 -4.86
C GLN A 264 5.41 -1.50 -6.09
N VAL A 265 6.60 -2.06 -5.93
CA VAL A 265 7.55 -2.30 -7.02
C VAL A 265 6.94 -3.22 -8.08
N ARG A 266 6.32 -4.33 -7.65
CA ARG A 266 5.68 -5.28 -8.59
C ARG A 266 4.52 -4.66 -9.36
N ILE A 267 3.66 -3.90 -8.70
CA ILE A 267 2.54 -3.22 -9.37
C ILE A 267 3.05 -2.17 -10.34
N LYS A 268 4.02 -1.35 -9.93
CA LYS A 268 4.62 -0.35 -10.84
C LYS A 268 5.22 -1.03 -12.08
N ALA A 269 5.96 -2.12 -11.91
CA ALA A 269 6.51 -2.88 -13.03
C ALA A 269 5.42 -3.49 -13.94
N LYS A 270 4.39 -4.10 -13.35
CA LYS A 270 3.27 -4.74 -14.07
C LYS A 270 2.55 -3.77 -15.01
N TYR A 271 2.39 -2.52 -14.58
CA TYR A 271 1.65 -1.50 -15.33
C TYR A 271 2.56 -0.45 -16.02
N GLY A 272 3.88 -0.64 -16.01
CA GLY A 272 4.83 0.29 -16.64
C GLY A 272 4.86 1.67 -15.97
N LEU A 273 4.53 1.75 -14.69
CA LEU A 273 4.61 2.98 -13.89
C LEU A 273 6.06 3.22 -13.44
N TRP A 274 6.38 4.48 -13.05
CA TRP A 274 7.71 4.86 -12.56
C TRP A 274 7.72 5.34 -11.11
#